data_e5a51a579a72c7ad6d8b9dbe2a3f9951
#
_entry.id   e5a51a579a72c7ad6d8b9dbe2a3f9951
#
_cell.length_a   1.000
_cell.length_b   1.000
_cell.length_c   1.000
_cell.angle_alpha   90.00
_cell.angle_beta   90.00
_cell.angle_gamma   90.00
#
_symmetry.space_group_name_H-M   'P 1'
#
loop_
_entity.id
_entity.type
_entity.pdbx_description
1 polymer ?
#
loop_
_entity_poly.entity_id
_entity_poly.type
_entity_poly.pdbx_seq_one_letter_code
_entity_poly.pdbx_strand_id
1 'polypeptide(L)'
;MKKSIAPLATTIALAAGLGIAAPASAAPAEPQAPAAHAEAPHAIENYPLSIDSGSWDAGHIQGIAIDEKNGYVYHSFTDMLVKTDLEGNVVGTVEGFTGHLGDLDFNTKDGRVYGSLEYKAEKSFYIAIFDVDQITEVGMDAEDSGIVTAIYLEEVVEDYTADMNGDGRFDGNTGNTADHRYGSSGIDGVSFGPEFGKKNGKQQLMVAYGVYRNNARSDNDHQVLLQYDISGWKKYERPLTQADPHTSGPADEDAKYFIHTGNTHYGVQNLSYDDDSNLWYMGVYRGSKPEYPNRTLYVVDGTAAPQEQIIEGQSTKETGLVVPLLQQGLHHEPTGIYGWEFKSDVGIEPIGDGYFYVARDFDDHSSGHKQEAATLVLYRWTGEGASGFEKVVR
;
A
#
# COMPACT_ATOMS: atom_id res chain seq x y z
N MET A 1 21.03 28.01 -61.52
CA MET A 1 20.21 28.05 -62.74
C MET A 1 18.75 28.24 -62.33
N LYS A 2 18.19 29.33 -62.88
CA LYS A 2 16.78 29.74 -62.73
C LYS A 2 15.83 28.81 -63.49
N LYS A 3 14.58 28.65 -62.97
CA LYS A 3 13.33 28.70 -63.74
C LYS A 3 12.22 28.38 -62.72
N SER A 4 11.51 29.26 -62.21
CA SER A 4 10.34 30.07 -62.54
C SER A 4 9.37 29.39 -63.50
N ILE A 5 8.07 29.26 -63.14
CA ILE A 5 6.92 29.65 -63.94
C ILE A 5 5.62 29.44 -63.04
N ALA A 6 4.78 30.42 -63.19
CA ALA A 6 3.60 30.78 -62.47
C ALA A 6 2.27 30.23 -63.11
N PRO A 7 1.08 30.77 -62.83
CA PRO A 7 -0.11 30.03 -62.42
C PRO A 7 -1.17 29.89 -63.51
N LEU A 8 -2.18 29.05 -63.28
CA LEU A 8 -3.37 29.07 -64.16
C LEU A 8 -4.63 29.12 -63.30
N ALA A 9 -5.33 30.23 -63.47
CA ALA A 9 -6.67 30.43 -62.95
C ALA A 9 -7.70 29.86 -63.96
N THR A 10 -8.78 29.25 -63.51
CA THR A 10 -9.96 29.03 -64.33
C THR A 10 -11.23 28.91 -63.49
N THR A 11 -12.02 29.94 -63.55
CA THR A 11 -13.45 30.12 -63.74
C THR A 11 -14.48 29.23 -63.00
N ILE A 12 -15.34 29.95 -62.28
CA ILE A 12 -16.61 29.61 -61.63
C ILE A 12 -17.68 29.19 -62.68
N ALA A 13 -18.43 28.14 -62.39
CA ALA A 13 -19.73 27.88 -62.95
C ALA A 13 -20.74 27.55 -61.83
N LEU A 14 -21.69 28.43 -61.62
CA LEU A 14 -22.82 28.32 -60.73
C LEU A 14 -23.89 27.44 -61.41
N ALA A 15 -24.28 26.32 -60.78
CA ALA A 15 -25.47 25.57 -61.16
C ALA A 15 -26.33 25.36 -59.88
N ALA A 16 -27.46 26.02 -59.85
CA ALA A 16 -28.48 25.83 -58.87
C ALA A 16 -29.24 24.51 -59.12
N GLY A 17 -29.12 23.56 -58.20
CA GLY A 17 -29.91 22.32 -58.19
C GLY A 17 -30.73 22.21 -56.93
N LEU A 18 -32.06 22.26 -57.05
CA LEU A 18 -32.99 21.91 -55.98
C LEU A 18 -32.80 20.42 -55.64
N GLY A 19 -32.24 20.13 -54.47
CA GLY A 19 -32.15 18.78 -53.90
C GLY A 19 -33.21 18.59 -52.80
N ILE A 20 -34.10 17.65 -53.01
CA ILE A 20 -35.08 17.16 -52.08
C ILE A 20 -34.34 16.48 -50.90
N ALA A 21 -34.55 16.97 -49.68
CA ALA A 21 -33.98 16.36 -48.51
C ALA A 21 -34.72 15.02 -48.20
N ALA A 22 -33.96 13.94 -48.23
CA ALA A 22 -34.39 12.65 -47.68
C ALA A 22 -34.32 12.66 -46.18
N PRO A 23 -35.25 12.01 -45.45
CA PRO A 23 -35.17 11.93 -43.99
C PRO A 23 -33.95 11.11 -43.54
N ALA A 24 -33.19 11.68 -42.61
CA ALA A 24 -32.06 11.00 -41.98
C ALA A 24 -32.61 9.77 -41.20
N SER A 25 -32.17 8.60 -41.59
CA SER A 25 -32.39 7.36 -40.83
C SER A 25 -31.58 7.47 -39.56
N ALA A 26 -32.23 7.46 -38.38
CA ALA A 26 -31.56 7.37 -37.10
C ALA A 26 -30.87 6.01 -37.02
N ALA A 27 -29.55 6.03 -36.74
CA ALA A 27 -28.82 4.83 -36.43
C ALA A 27 -29.41 4.18 -35.14
N PRO A 28 -29.43 2.84 -35.06
CA PRO A 28 -29.87 2.19 -33.84
C PRO A 28 -28.92 2.57 -32.67
N ALA A 29 -29.51 2.97 -31.55
CA ALA A 29 -28.75 3.25 -30.31
C ALA A 29 -28.01 1.94 -29.91
N GLU A 30 -26.71 2.05 -29.70
CA GLU A 30 -25.96 0.96 -29.07
C GLU A 30 -26.57 0.63 -27.71
N PRO A 31 -26.65 -0.66 -27.33
CA PRO A 31 -27.17 -1.01 -26.02
C PRO A 31 -26.19 -0.45 -24.97
N GLN A 32 -26.67 0.50 -24.14
CA GLN A 32 -25.97 0.93 -22.95
C GLN A 32 -25.71 -0.31 -22.08
N ALA A 33 -24.43 -0.55 -21.77
CA ALA A 33 -24.06 -1.52 -20.75
C ALA A 33 -24.85 -1.20 -19.46
N PRO A 34 -25.37 -2.20 -18.75
CA PRO A 34 -26.03 -1.94 -17.48
C PRO A 34 -25.07 -1.19 -16.58
N ALA A 35 -25.53 -0.06 -16.04
CA ALA A 35 -24.81 0.64 -15.00
C ALA A 35 -24.51 -0.39 -13.89
N ALA A 36 -23.24 -0.53 -13.55
CA ALA A 36 -22.86 -1.30 -12.37
C ALA A 36 -23.66 -0.67 -11.21
N HIS A 37 -24.56 -1.46 -10.63
CA HIS A 37 -25.19 -1.09 -9.38
C HIS A 37 -24.04 -1.09 -8.36
N ALA A 38 -23.58 0.09 -7.95
CA ALA A 38 -22.87 0.23 -6.70
C ALA A 38 -23.84 -0.31 -5.64
N GLU A 39 -23.51 -1.45 -5.04
CA GLU A 39 -24.22 -1.89 -3.83
C GLU A 39 -24.10 -0.76 -2.83
N ALA A 40 -25.20 -0.42 -2.17
CA ALA A 40 -25.18 0.59 -1.12
C ALA A 40 -24.17 0.12 -0.06
N PRO A 41 -23.25 0.99 0.40
CA PRO A 41 -22.31 0.62 1.43
C PRO A 41 -23.09 0.06 2.63
N HIS A 42 -22.56 -1.02 3.23
CA HIS A 42 -23.17 -1.59 4.42
C HIS A 42 -23.29 -0.49 5.46
N ALA A 43 -24.52 -0.29 6.02
CA ALA A 43 -24.70 0.73 7.03
C ALA A 43 -23.75 0.43 8.22
N ILE A 44 -23.04 1.44 8.68
CA ILE A 44 -22.01 1.28 9.74
C ILE A 44 -22.56 0.59 11.01
N GLU A 45 -23.86 0.68 11.26
CA GLU A 45 -24.55 0.02 12.36
C GLU A 45 -24.45 -1.52 12.28
N ASN A 46 -24.19 -2.08 11.12
CA ASN A 46 -24.05 -3.53 10.91
C ASN A 46 -22.63 -4.04 11.20
N TYR A 47 -21.65 -3.15 11.31
CA TYR A 47 -20.28 -3.54 11.62
C TYR A 47 -20.10 -3.74 13.13
N PRO A 48 -19.44 -4.83 13.59
CA PRO A 48 -19.12 -5.03 15.00
C PRO A 48 -18.26 -3.89 15.56
N LEU A 49 -18.37 -3.61 16.86
CA LEU A 49 -17.46 -2.65 17.52
C LEU A 49 -16.05 -3.21 17.67
N SER A 50 -15.90 -4.52 17.61
CA SER A 50 -14.61 -5.21 17.60
C SER A 50 -14.72 -6.57 16.91
N ILE A 51 -13.59 -7.03 16.35
CA ILE A 51 -13.42 -8.33 15.69
C ILE A 51 -12.14 -8.94 16.24
N ASP A 52 -12.20 -10.18 16.73
CA ASP A 52 -11.05 -10.88 17.28
C ASP A 52 -10.35 -11.71 16.18
N SER A 53 -9.02 -11.69 16.17
CA SER A 53 -8.20 -12.46 15.21
C SER A 53 -8.04 -13.94 15.58
N GLY A 54 -8.47 -14.34 16.78
CA GLY A 54 -8.00 -15.56 17.42
C GLY A 54 -6.61 -15.41 18.05
N SER A 55 -6.12 -16.47 18.69
CA SER A 55 -4.83 -16.52 19.39
C SER A 55 -3.95 -17.62 18.80
N TRP A 56 -2.72 -17.29 18.41
CA TRP A 56 -1.90 -18.13 17.55
C TRP A 56 -0.45 -18.27 18.08
N ASP A 57 0.14 -19.45 17.84
CA ASP A 57 1.57 -19.69 18.04
C ASP A 57 2.35 -19.19 16.81
N ALA A 58 2.32 -17.89 16.60
CA ALA A 58 2.88 -17.18 15.46
C ALA A 58 3.69 -15.98 15.93
N GLY A 59 4.38 -15.29 15.01
CA GLY A 59 4.89 -13.94 15.29
C GLY A 59 3.73 -12.95 15.50
N HIS A 60 4.01 -11.72 15.95
CA HIS A 60 2.95 -10.75 16.22
C HIS A 60 2.19 -10.35 14.94
N ILE A 61 0.99 -9.80 15.12
CA ILE A 61 0.19 -9.29 14.01
C ILE A 61 0.91 -8.15 13.30
N GLN A 62 0.80 -8.11 11.97
CA GLN A 62 1.50 -7.17 11.08
C GLN A 62 0.54 -6.27 10.29
N GLY A 63 -0.63 -6.79 9.90
CA GLY A 63 -1.57 -6.05 9.07
C GLY A 63 -2.94 -6.70 9.01
N ILE A 64 -3.88 -5.99 8.40
CA ILE A 64 -5.25 -6.45 8.19
C ILE A 64 -5.75 -6.04 6.82
N ALA A 65 -6.64 -6.85 6.23
CA ALA A 65 -7.39 -6.49 5.04
C ALA A 65 -8.84 -6.94 5.19
N ILE A 66 -9.78 -6.26 4.55
CA ILE A 66 -11.22 -6.54 4.70
C ILE A 66 -11.87 -6.72 3.33
N ASP A 67 -12.56 -7.84 3.15
CA ASP A 67 -13.50 -8.06 2.07
C ASP A 67 -14.91 -7.71 2.57
N GLU A 68 -15.27 -6.45 2.47
CA GLU A 68 -16.56 -5.93 2.93
C GLU A 68 -17.74 -6.61 2.23
N LYS A 69 -17.57 -6.98 0.97
CA LYS A 69 -18.63 -7.58 0.16
C LYS A 69 -19.01 -8.96 0.66
N ASN A 70 -18.02 -9.76 1.02
CA ASN A 70 -18.24 -11.14 1.47
C ASN A 70 -18.21 -11.28 3.01
N GLY A 71 -17.86 -10.20 3.74
CA GLY A 71 -17.83 -10.17 5.19
C GLY A 71 -16.68 -10.96 5.80
N TYR A 72 -15.49 -10.89 5.18
CA TYR A 72 -14.29 -11.55 5.69
C TYR A 72 -13.22 -10.54 6.08
N VAL A 73 -12.44 -10.92 7.08
CA VAL A 73 -11.26 -10.18 7.54
C VAL A 73 -10.04 -11.10 7.44
N TYR A 74 -8.95 -10.55 6.96
CA TYR A 74 -7.67 -11.21 6.85
C TYR A 74 -6.70 -10.54 7.81
N HIS A 75 -6.01 -11.34 8.61
CA HIS A 75 -5.03 -10.89 9.58
C HIS A 75 -3.69 -11.52 9.25
N SER A 76 -2.67 -10.74 8.91
CA SER A 76 -1.32 -11.25 8.81
C SER A 76 -0.66 -11.27 10.18
N PHE A 77 -0.09 -12.40 10.51
CA PHE A 77 0.95 -12.54 11.51
C PHE A 77 2.28 -12.74 10.80
N THR A 78 3.40 -12.60 11.49
CA THR A 78 4.73 -12.66 10.85
C THR A 78 4.90 -13.89 9.95
N ASP A 79 4.32 -15.03 10.30
CA ASP A 79 4.52 -16.33 9.67
C ASP A 79 3.22 -17.07 9.30
N MET A 80 2.07 -16.38 9.34
CA MET A 80 0.79 -16.93 8.94
C MET A 80 -0.22 -15.87 8.53
N LEU A 81 -1.21 -16.29 7.72
CA LEU A 81 -2.43 -15.52 7.41
C LEU A 81 -3.63 -16.21 8.06
N VAL A 82 -4.47 -15.44 8.74
CA VAL A 82 -5.73 -15.90 9.33
C VAL A 82 -6.90 -15.24 8.62
N LYS A 83 -7.91 -16.03 8.24
CA LYS A 83 -9.19 -15.57 7.70
C LYS A 83 -10.28 -15.76 8.75
N THR A 84 -11.00 -14.68 9.09
CA THR A 84 -12.18 -14.72 9.96
C THR A 84 -13.39 -14.17 9.21
N ASP A 85 -14.58 -14.39 9.76
CA ASP A 85 -15.76 -13.59 9.46
C ASP A 85 -15.77 -12.29 10.30
N LEU A 86 -16.78 -11.43 10.10
CA LEU A 86 -16.91 -10.17 10.85
C LEU A 86 -17.24 -10.40 12.34
N GLU A 87 -17.74 -11.56 12.72
CA GLU A 87 -17.99 -11.95 14.11
C GLU A 87 -16.72 -12.48 14.81
N GLY A 88 -15.60 -12.62 14.06
CA GLY A 88 -14.33 -13.14 14.57
C GLY A 88 -14.25 -14.68 14.57
N ASN A 89 -15.20 -15.38 13.93
CA ASN A 89 -15.08 -16.82 13.80
C ASN A 89 -14.03 -17.16 12.75
N VAL A 90 -13.07 -18.01 13.10
CA VAL A 90 -12.01 -18.46 12.19
C VAL A 90 -12.59 -19.32 11.07
N VAL A 91 -12.29 -18.95 9.83
CA VAL A 91 -12.67 -19.69 8.63
C VAL A 91 -11.54 -20.60 8.18
N GLY A 92 -10.30 -20.14 8.26
CA GLY A 92 -9.12 -20.91 7.88
C GLY A 92 -7.82 -20.11 8.09
N THR A 93 -6.69 -20.80 7.91
CA THR A 93 -5.36 -20.19 7.99
C THR A 93 -4.47 -20.65 6.85
N VAL A 94 -3.49 -19.84 6.50
CA VAL A 94 -2.35 -20.22 5.65
C VAL A 94 -1.08 -20.08 6.48
N GLU A 95 -0.33 -21.17 6.64
CA GLU A 95 0.78 -21.30 7.58
C GLU A 95 2.06 -21.73 6.86
N GLY A 96 3.16 -21.80 7.60
CA GLY A 96 4.43 -22.29 7.08
C GLY A 96 5.29 -21.27 6.36
N PHE A 97 4.99 -19.97 6.51
CA PHE A 97 5.90 -18.94 6.02
C PHE A 97 7.19 -18.96 6.83
N THR A 98 8.32 -18.98 6.14
CA THR A 98 9.67 -18.86 6.74
C THR A 98 10.23 -17.45 6.62
N GLY A 99 9.57 -16.59 5.82
CA GLY A 99 9.81 -15.19 5.69
C GLY A 99 8.96 -14.36 6.64
N HIS A 100 9.06 -13.03 6.50
CA HIS A 100 8.27 -12.08 7.24
C HIS A 100 7.09 -11.60 6.37
N LEU A 101 5.88 -12.03 6.69
CA LEU A 101 4.64 -11.51 6.11
C LEU A 101 4.29 -10.21 6.85
N GLY A 102 4.18 -9.10 6.13
CA GLY A 102 3.88 -7.79 6.67
C GLY A 102 2.41 -7.38 6.48
N ASP A 103 2.20 -6.15 6.09
CA ASP A 103 0.88 -5.55 5.86
C ASP A 103 0.12 -6.19 4.71
N LEU A 104 -1.20 -6.01 4.70
CA LEU A 104 -2.13 -6.60 3.73
C LEU A 104 -3.05 -5.53 3.14
N ASP A 105 -3.51 -5.78 1.89
CA ASP A 105 -4.69 -5.11 1.36
C ASP A 105 -5.51 -6.03 0.44
N PHE A 106 -6.82 -5.80 0.39
CA PHE A 106 -7.76 -6.57 -0.41
C PHE A 106 -8.05 -5.88 -1.75
N ASN A 107 -7.71 -6.54 -2.85
CA ASN A 107 -8.02 -6.02 -4.18
C ASN A 107 -9.46 -6.36 -4.59
N THR A 108 -10.34 -5.40 -4.52
CA THR A 108 -11.76 -5.56 -4.89
C THR A 108 -11.99 -5.91 -6.36
N LYS A 109 -10.98 -5.74 -7.24
CA LYS A 109 -11.10 -6.05 -8.67
C LYS A 109 -10.91 -7.52 -9.00
N ASP A 110 -10.03 -8.20 -8.28
CA ASP A 110 -9.72 -9.61 -8.53
C ASP A 110 -10.05 -10.53 -7.35
N GLY A 111 -10.52 -9.98 -6.22
CA GLY A 111 -10.96 -10.74 -5.05
C GLY A 111 -9.82 -11.40 -4.28
N ARG A 112 -8.60 -10.91 -4.39
CA ARG A 112 -7.42 -11.47 -3.75
C ARG A 112 -6.82 -10.52 -2.72
N VAL A 113 -6.14 -11.08 -1.73
CA VAL A 113 -5.34 -10.31 -0.79
C VAL A 113 -3.90 -10.21 -1.28
N TYR A 114 -3.33 -9.04 -1.16
CA TYR A 114 -1.94 -8.72 -1.46
C TYR A 114 -1.23 -8.35 -0.17
N GLY A 115 -0.02 -8.87 0.05
CA GLY A 115 0.76 -8.59 1.25
C GLY A 115 2.24 -8.49 0.96
N SER A 116 2.96 -7.72 1.76
CA SER A 116 4.42 -7.70 1.70
C SER A 116 4.99 -8.99 2.28
N LEU A 117 6.04 -9.53 1.65
CA LEU A 117 6.71 -10.75 2.11
C LEU A 117 8.21 -10.61 1.93
N GLU A 118 8.96 -10.79 3.00
CA GLU A 118 10.40 -10.57 3.03
C GLU A 118 11.19 -11.81 3.39
N TYR A 119 12.26 -12.04 2.65
CA TYR A 119 13.33 -13.00 2.95
C TYR A 119 14.67 -12.24 2.98
N LYS A 120 14.91 -11.50 4.08
CA LYS A 120 16.09 -10.59 4.20
C LYS A 120 17.43 -11.31 4.10
N ALA A 121 17.53 -12.54 4.60
CA ALA A 121 18.75 -13.33 4.51
C ALA A 121 19.12 -13.66 3.06
N GLU A 122 18.10 -13.93 2.25
CA GLU A 122 18.19 -14.24 0.82
C GLU A 122 18.20 -12.95 -0.04
N LYS A 123 18.03 -11.78 0.59
CA LYS A 123 17.90 -10.48 -0.10
C LYS A 123 16.78 -10.51 -1.14
N SER A 124 15.64 -11.06 -0.76
CA SER A 124 14.50 -11.26 -1.63
C SER A 124 13.25 -10.66 -1.03
N PHE A 125 12.55 -9.83 -1.82
CA PHE A 125 11.36 -9.10 -1.40
C PHE A 125 10.24 -9.30 -2.41
N TYR A 126 9.02 -9.57 -1.91
CA TYR A 126 7.89 -9.98 -2.72
C TYR A 126 6.61 -9.27 -2.32
N ILE A 127 5.68 -9.22 -3.25
CA ILE A 127 4.25 -9.18 -2.94
C ILE A 127 3.73 -10.61 -3.00
N ALA A 128 3.27 -11.13 -1.87
CA ALA A 128 2.49 -12.35 -1.77
C ALA A 128 1.04 -12.06 -2.19
N ILE A 129 0.46 -12.95 -2.98
CA ILE A 129 -0.90 -12.82 -3.50
C ILE A 129 -1.66 -14.08 -3.12
N PHE A 130 -2.72 -13.92 -2.33
CA PHE A 130 -3.52 -14.99 -1.77
C PHE A 130 -4.84 -15.15 -2.54
N ASP A 131 -5.12 -16.33 -3.05
CA ASP A 131 -6.45 -16.72 -3.53
C ASP A 131 -7.32 -17.08 -2.32
N VAL A 132 -7.87 -16.03 -1.70
CA VAL A 132 -8.54 -16.12 -0.39
C VAL A 132 -9.87 -16.88 -0.41
N ASP A 133 -10.46 -17.10 -1.58
CA ASP A 133 -11.64 -17.94 -1.72
C ASP A 133 -11.32 -19.42 -1.43
N GLN A 134 -10.06 -19.81 -1.60
CA GLN A 134 -9.59 -21.18 -1.32
C GLN A 134 -9.22 -21.38 0.15
N ILE A 135 -9.17 -20.36 0.99
CA ILE A 135 -8.90 -20.50 2.42
C ILE A 135 -10.17 -20.95 3.12
N THR A 136 -10.27 -22.25 3.43
CA THR A 136 -11.48 -22.90 3.93
C THR A 136 -11.28 -23.76 5.18
N GLU A 137 -10.03 -23.97 5.61
CA GLU A 137 -9.68 -24.74 6.81
C GLU A 137 -8.41 -24.21 7.47
N VAL A 138 -8.23 -24.55 8.72
CA VAL A 138 -7.03 -24.20 9.50
C VAL A 138 -5.88 -25.14 9.13
N GLY A 139 -4.67 -24.59 8.98
CA GLY A 139 -3.44 -25.34 8.74
C GLY A 139 -3.13 -25.59 7.25
N MET A 140 -3.64 -24.77 6.33
CA MET A 140 -3.27 -24.84 4.92
C MET A 140 -1.84 -24.36 4.72
N ASP A 141 -1.01 -25.12 4.03
CA ASP A 141 0.40 -24.80 3.84
C ASP A 141 0.60 -23.73 2.74
N ALA A 142 1.49 -22.76 2.97
CA ALA A 142 1.73 -21.65 2.06
C ALA A 142 2.32 -22.05 0.70
N GLU A 143 3.16 -23.10 0.64
CA GLU A 143 3.76 -23.58 -0.61
C GLU A 143 2.91 -24.68 -1.26
N ASP A 144 2.46 -25.67 -0.49
CA ASP A 144 1.85 -26.88 -1.01
C ASP A 144 0.36 -26.71 -1.36
N SER A 145 -0.35 -25.75 -0.76
CA SER A 145 -1.79 -25.54 -1.01
C SER A 145 -2.09 -24.96 -2.40
N GLY A 146 -1.12 -24.26 -3.01
CA GLY A 146 -1.32 -23.53 -4.26
C GLY A 146 -2.12 -22.22 -4.11
N ILE A 147 -2.44 -21.81 -2.88
CA ILE A 147 -3.17 -20.58 -2.57
C ILE A 147 -2.30 -19.33 -2.76
N VAL A 148 -1.00 -19.45 -2.49
CA VAL A 148 -0.07 -18.33 -2.49
C VAL A 148 0.76 -18.30 -3.76
N THR A 149 0.73 -17.18 -4.46
CA THR A 149 1.71 -16.82 -5.48
C THR A 149 2.50 -15.59 -5.04
N ALA A 150 3.68 -15.42 -5.60
CA ALA A 150 4.54 -14.28 -5.25
C ALA A 150 5.04 -13.57 -6.49
N ILE A 151 5.34 -12.26 -6.34
CA ILE A 151 5.95 -11.41 -7.35
C ILE A 151 7.15 -10.71 -6.75
N TYR A 152 8.32 -10.90 -7.36
CA TYR A 152 9.59 -10.32 -6.92
C TYR A 152 9.64 -8.81 -7.20
N LEU A 153 10.20 -8.05 -6.28
CA LEU A 153 10.37 -6.60 -6.39
C LEU A 153 11.87 -6.26 -6.52
N GLU A 154 12.33 -6.13 -7.76
CA GLU A 154 13.77 -5.91 -8.06
C GLU A 154 14.26 -4.57 -7.50
N GLU A 155 13.50 -3.49 -7.66
CA GLU A 155 13.82 -2.16 -7.13
C GLU A 155 14.06 -2.15 -5.61
N VAL A 156 13.26 -2.91 -4.87
CA VAL A 156 13.44 -3.04 -3.40
C VAL A 156 14.78 -3.71 -3.08
N VAL A 157 15.14 -4.73 -3.84
CA VAL A 157 16.41 -5.45 -3.66
C VAL A 157 17.60 -4.56 -3.99
N GLU A 158 17.52 -3.78 -5.08
CA GLU A 158 18.56 -2.84 -5.48
C GLU A 158 18.81 -1.78 -4.40
N ASP A 159 17.76 -1.15 -3.87
CA ASP A 159 17.88 -0.16 -2.81
C ASP A 159 18.31 -0.77 -1.48
N TYR A 160 17.79 -1.97 -1.14
CA TYR A 160 18.19 -2.66 0.07
C TYR A 160 19.67 -3.11 0.04
N THR A 161 20.17 -3.55 -1.11
CA THR A 161 21.57 -4.05 -1.24
C THR A 161 22.56 -3.01 -1.75
N ALA A 162 22.13 -1.75 -1.87
CA ALA A 162 22.96 -0.67 -2.37
C ALA A 162 24.20 -0.45 -1.50
N ASP A 163 25.39 -0.49 -2.12
CA ASP A 163 26.66 -0.13 -1.53
C ASP A 163 26.79 1.42 -1.50
N MET A 164 26.30 2.03 -0.43
CA MET A 164 26.23 3.48 -0.30
C MET A 164 27.57 4.11 0.11
N ASN A 165 28.51 3.34 0.63
CA ASN A 165 29.85 3.82 0.98
C ASN A 165 30.88 3.61 -0.14
N GLY A 166 30.56 2.80 -1.15
CA GLY A 166 31.40 2.55 -2.33
C GLY A 166 32.63 1.67 -2.05
N ASP A 167 32.57 0.81 -1.03
CA ASP A 167 33.68 -0.08 -0.67
C ASP A 167 33.65 -1.41 -1.43
N GLY A 168 32.63 -1.64 -2.25
CA GLY A 168 32.44 -2.84 -3.06
C GLY A 168 31.88 -4.03 -2.29
N ARG A 169 31.24 -3.78 -1.13
CA ARG A 169 30.63 -4.80 -0.28
C ARG A 169 29.24 -4.38 0.14
N PHE A 170 28.40 -5.37 0.36
CA PHE A 170 27.15 -5.22 1.08
C PHE A 170 27.36 -5.74 2.51
N ASP A 171 27.29 -4.85 3.50
CA ASP A 171 27.64 -5.13 4.90
C ASP A 171 26.54 -5.81 5.71
N GLY A 172 25.55 -6.35 5.03
CA GLY A 172 24.49 -7.14 5.66
C GLY A 172 23.24 -6.33 6.03
N ASN A 173 22.34 -6.99 6.73
CA ASN A 173 20.97 -6.53 6.99
C ASN A 173 20.83 -5.79 8.33
N THR A 174 21.68 -4.83 8.63
CA THR A 174 21.60 -4.05 9.87
C THR A 174 21.58 -2.55 9.60
N GLY A 175 20.86 -1.80 10.41
CA GLY A 175 20.84 -0.35 10.34
C GLY A 175 22.14 0.36 10.73
N ASN A 176 23.18 -0.37 11.13
CA ASN A 176 24.47 0.18 11.56
C ASN A 176 25.50 0.31 10.43
N THR A 177 25.21 -0.21 9.26
CA THR A 177 26.04 -0.06 8.06
C THR A 177 25.72 1.24 7.33
N ALA A 178 26.64 1.67 6.45
CA ALA A 178 26.38 2.79 5.54
C ALA A 178 25.54 2.38 4.31
N ASP A 179 25.42 1.07 4.06
CA ASP A 179 24.62 0.53 2.97
C ASP A 179 23.13 0.79 3.14
N HIS A 180 22.33 0.26 2.25
CA HIS A 180 20.90 0.47 2.19
C HIS A 180 20.52 1.90 1.77
N ARG A 181 20.23 2.11 0.49
CA ARG A 181 19.74 3.40 0.00
C ARG A 181 18.49 3.83 0.78
N TYR A 182 18.41 5.11 1.14
CA TYR A 182 17.35 5.69 2.00
C TYR A 182 17.25 5.06 3.38
N GLY A 183 18.23 4.27 3.80
CA GLY A 183 18.16 3.48 5.02
C GLY A 183 17.17 2.32 4.93
N SER A 184 16.87 1.81 3.72
CA SER A 184 15.89 0.74 3.50
C SER A 184 16.18 -0.48 4.38
N SER A 185 15.17 -0.95 5.10
CA SER A 185 15.18 -2.21 5.84
C SER A 185 14.33 -3.31 5.17
N GLY A 186 13.88 -3.08 3.95
CA GLY A 186 12.97 -3.91 3.19
C GLY A 186 11.63 -3.22 2.95
N ILE A 187 10.54 -3.96 3.03
CA ILE A 187 9.16 -3.48 2.82
C ILE A 187 8.24 -3.94 3.94
N ASP A 188 7.19 -3.16 4.23
CA ASP A 188 6.11 -3.58 5.14
C ASP A 188 4.74 -3.12 4.62
N GLY A 189 4.40 -1.82 4.71
CA GLY A 189 3.09 -1.29 4.34
C GLY A 189 2.73 -1.53 2.88
N VAL A 190 1.50 -1.99 2.61
CA VAL A 190 0.95 -2.13 1.26
C VAL A 190 -0.49 -1.65 1.23
N SER A 191 -0.89 -0.95 0.16
CA SER A 191 -2.30 -0.61 -0.04
C SER A 191 -2.60 -0.28 -1.50
N PHE A 192 -3.86 -0.49 -1.89
CA PHE A 192 -4.38 -0.05 -3.19
C PHE A 192 -4.94 1.36 -3.10
N GLY A 193 -4.54 2.20 -4.02
CA GLY A 193 -5.07 3.54 -4.15
C GLY A 193 -4.63 4.18 -5.46
N PRO A 194 -5.14 5.37 -5.79
CA PRO A 194 -4.76 6.07 -7.01
C PRO A 194 -3.34 6.64 -6.91
N GLU A 195 -2.74 6.91 -8.06
CA GLU A 195 -1.54 7.74 -8.17
C GLU A 195 -1.71 9.08 -7.45
N PHE A 196 -0.71 9.54 -6.72
CA PHE A 196 -0.75 10.84 -6.06
C PHE A 196 -1.03 11.98 -7.05
N GLY A 197 -1.87 12.92 -6.63
CA GLY A 197 -2.35 14.01 -7.47
C GLY A 197 -3.58 13.64 -8.33
N LYS A 198 -4.10 12.41 -8.22
CA LYS A 198 -5.25 11.93 -9.00
C LYS A 198 -6.41 11.58 -8.09
N LYS A 199 -7.43 12.40 -8.10
CA LYS A 199 -8.71 12.05 -7.48
C LYS A 199 -9.46 11.02 -8.34
N ASN A 200 -9.96 9.95 -7.76
CA ASN A 200 -10.67 8.88 -8.46
C ASN A 200 -9.86 8.28 -9.63
N GLY A 201 -8.54 8.16 -9.46
CA GLY A 201 -7.64 7.55 -10.43
C GLY A 201 -7.78 6.02 -10.49
N LYS A 202 -7.03 5.42 -11.41
CA LYS A 202 -6.87 3.96 -11.43
C LYS A 202 -6.20 3.51 -10.13
N GLN A 203 -6.74 2.48 -9.50
CA GLN A 203 -6.11 1.84 -8.35
C GLN A 203 -4.77 1.22 -8.75
N GLN A 204 -3.72 1.60 -8.07
CA GLN A 204 -2.34 1.11 -8.16
C GLN A 204 -2.00 0.44 -6.83
N LEU A 205 -1.04 -0.47 -6.82
CA LEU A 205 -0.48 -0.98 -5.58
C LEU A 205 0.63 -0.02 -5.12
N MET A 206 0.52 0.50 -3.91
CA MET A 206 1.58 1.20 -3.22
C MET A 206 2.27 0.24 -2.25
N VAL A 207 3.61 0.26 -2.25
CA VAL A 207 4.46 -0.57 -1.38
C VAL A 207 5.39 0.37 -0.63
N ALA A 208 5.34 0.33 0.69
CA ALA A 208 6.15 1.20 1.53
C ALA A 208 7.45 0.50 1.96
N TYR A 209 8.55 1.24 1.93
CA TYR A 209 9.80 0.76 2.51
C TYR A 209 9.73 0.70 4.02
N GLY A 210 10.30 -0.36 4.56
CA GLY A 210 10.89 -0.33 5.88
C GLY A 210 12.11 0.61 5.89
N VAL A 211 12.34 1.32 7.01
CA VAL A 211 13.46 2.26 7.16
C VAL A 211 14.16 2.01 8.48
N TYR A 212 15.46 1.72 8.44
CA TYR A 212 16.23 1.52 9.67
C TYR A 212 16.32 2.78 10.52
N ARG A 213 15.99 2.64 11.81
CA ARG A 213 16.16 3.68 12.81
C ARG A 213 17.64 3.84 13.18
N ASN A 214 18.35 4.69 12.45
CA ASN A 214 19.74 5.05 12.76
C ASN A 214 19.86 6.58 12.84
N ASN A 215 20.12 7.10 14.04
CA ASN A 215 20.22 8.55 14.27
C ASN A 215 21.51 9.18 13.70
N ALA A 216 22.50 8.37 13.34
CA ALA A 216 23.72 8.86 12.71
C ALA A 216 23.59 9.05 11.18
N ARG A 217 22.54 8.51 10.57
CA ARG A 217 22.26 8.70 9.14
C ARG A 217 21.50 10.01 8.90
N SER A 218 21.71 10.60 7.74
CA SER A 218 20.93 11.78 7.29
C SER A 218 19.98 11.46 6.14
N ASP A 219 20.12 10.28 5.52
CA ASP A 219 19.40 9.86 4.33
C ASP A 219 18.15 8.99 4.62
N ASN A 220 17.81 8.79 5.89
CA ASN A 220 16.70 7.96 6.34
C ASN A 220 15.54 8.77 6.98
N ASP A 221 15.37 10.03 6.56
CA ASP A 221 14.37 10.94 7.13
C ASP A 221 13.09 11.06 6.29
N HIS A 222 12.99 10.24 5.23
CA HIS A 222 11.80 10.13 4.39
C HIS A 222 11.22 8.72 4.49
N GLN A 223 9.89 8.64 4.47
CA GLN A 223 9.22 7.40 4.08
C GLN A 223 9.26 7.32 2.56
N VAL A 224 9.44 6.11 2.03
CA VAL A 224 9.51 5.85 0.59
C VAL A 224 8.36 4.94 0.19
N LEU A 225 7.59 5.35 -0.81
CA LEU A 225 6.49 4.56 -1.36
C LEU A 225 6.77 4.28 -2.83
N LEU A 226 6.70 3.01 -3.20
CA LEU A 226 6.79 2.54 -4.59
C LEU A 226 5.38 2.33 -5.13
N GLN A 227 5.13 2.78 -6.35
CA GLN A 227 3.86 2.58 -7.05
C GLN A 227 4.02 1.55 -8.15
N TYR A 228 3.03 0.65 -8.27
CA TYR A 228 2.98 -0.36 -9.32
C TYR A 228 1.61 -0.47 -9.98
N ASP A 229 1.58 -0.45 -11.31
CA ASP A 229 0.42 -0.88 -12.10
C ASP A 229 0.40 -2.41 -12.23
N ILE A 230 -0.40 -3.04 -11.42
CA ILE A 230 -0.49 -4.50 -11.37
C ILE A 230 -1.25 -5.14 -12.54
N SER A 231 -1.80 -4.35 -13.48
CA SER A 231 -2.65 -4.88 -14.56
C SER A 231 -1.96 -5.92 -15.47
N GLY A 232 -0.64 -5.88 -15.53
CA GLY A 232 0.18 -6.81 -16.28
C GLY A 232 0.87 -7.88 -15.44
N TRP A 233 0.61 -7.96 -14.16
CA TRP A 233 1.40 -8.75 -13.22
C TRP A 233 1.19 -10.25 -13.31
N LYS A 234 0.07 -10.73 -13.85
CA LYS A 234 -0.20 -12.18 -14.03
C LYS A 234 0.94 -12.94 -14.72
N LYS A 235 1.69 -12.28 -15.61
CA LYS A 235 2.86 -12.89 -16.29
C LYS A 235 4.04 -13.17 -15.34
N TYR A 236 4.11 -12.44 -14.21
CA TYR A 236 5.16 -12.56 -13.22
C TYR A 236 4.82 -13.49 -12.07
N GLU A 237 3.54 -13.70 -11.79
CA GLU A 237 3.11 -14.57 -10.70
C GLU A 237 3.73 -15.96 -10.81
N ARG A 238 4.33 -16.42 -9.71
CA ARG A 238 4.85 -17.79 -9.56
C ARG A 238 4.35 -18.36 -8.24
N PRO A 239 4.17 -19.68 -8.14
CA PRO A 239 3.96 -20.32 -6.85
C PRO A 239 5.04 -19.89 -5.86
N LEU A 240 4.66 -19.73 -4.60
CA LEU A 240 5.64 -19.47 -3.54
C LEU A 240 6.63 -20.62 -3.47
N THR A 241 7.93 -20.31 -3.46
CA THR A 241 9.04 -21.25 -3.23
C THR A 241 10.03 -20.59 -2.27
N GLN A 242 10.06 -21.07 -1.03
CA GLN A 242 10.81 -20.41 0.04
C GLN A 242 12.28 -20.86 0.11
N ALA A 243 12.54 -22.14 -0.21
CA ALA A 243 13.90 -22.69 -0.21
C ALA A 243 14.75 -22.23 -1.41
N ASP A 244 14.11 -21.87 -2.53
CA ASP A 244 14.77 -21.36 -3.74
C ASP A 244 13.90 -20.20 -4.31
N PRO A 245 13.97 -19.02 -3.69
CA PRO A 245 13.13 -17.87 -4.05
C PRO A 245 13.37 -17.41 -5.49
N HIS A 246 12.29 -17.32 -6.28
CA HIS A 246 12.37 -16.87 -7.68
C HIS A 246 12.57 -15.34 -7.80
N THR A 247 13.04 -14.89 -8.97
CA THR A 247 13.20 -13.46 -9.30
C THR A 247 12.25 -12.99 -10.40
N SER A 248 11.04 -13.56 -10.48
CA SER A 248 10.03 -13.17 -11.47
C SER A 248 9.24 -11.97 -10.96
N GLY A 249 9.47 -10.81 -11.56
CA GLY A 249 8.81 -9.56 -11.18
C GLY A 249 9.03 -8.43 -12.20
N PRO A 250 8.50 -7.23 -11.95
CA PRO A 250 8.85 -6.03 -12.70
C PRO A 250 10.31 -5.63 -12.38
N ALA A 251 11.01 -5.06 -13.37
CA ALA A 251 12.37 -4.57 -13.17
C ALA A 251 12.38 -3.25 -12.38
N ASP A 252 11.37 -2.40 -12.63
CA ASP A 252 11.28 -1.07 -12.05
C ASP A 252 9.88 -0.86 -11.46
N GLU A 253 9.74 0.10 -10.56
CA GLU A 253 8.46 0.68 -10.16
C GLU A 253 7.95 1.68 -11.20
N ASP A 254 6.64 1.97 -11.18
CA ASP A 254 6.07 3.02 -12.06
C ASP A 254 6.33 4.42 -11.52
N ALA A 255 6.47 4.57 -10.19
CA ALA A 255 6.88 5.80 -9.52
C ALA A 255 7.41 5.53 -8.11
N LYS A 256 8.31 6.40 -7.65
CA LYS A 256 8.86 6.38 -6.29
C LYS A 256 8.60 7.74 -5.62
N TYR A 257 7.93 7.72 -4.46
CA TYR A 257 7.54 8.90 -3.73
C TYR A 257 8.25 9.00 -2.39
N PHE A 258 8.53 10.24 -1.98
CA PHE A 258 9.22 10.56 -0.73
C PHE A 258 8.37 11.45 0.16
N ILE A 259 8.18 11.07 1.41
CA ILE A 259 7.43 11.80 2.40
C ILE A 259 8.33 12.12 3.59
N HIS A 260 8.58 13.40 3.86
CA HIS A 260 9.47 13.82 4.93
C HIS A 260 8.78 13.72 6.30
N THR A 261 9.23 12.80 7.14
CA THR A 261 8.66 12.53 8.48
C THR A 261 9.69 12.56 9.61
N GLY A 262 10.98 12.61 9.26
CA GLY A 262 12.07 12.17 10.10
C GLY A 262 12.21 10.64 10.05
N ASN A 263 13.21 10.09 10.73
CA ASN A 263 13.39 8.65 10.77
C ASN A 263 12.27 7.95 11.55
N THR A 264 12.03 6.70 11.20
CA THR A 264 11.11 5.79 11.90
C THR A 264 11.84 4.49 12.25
N HIS A 265 11.20 3.59 12.99
CA HIS A 265 11.75 2.27 13.24
C HIS A 265 11.04 1.27 12.32
N TYR A 266 11.75 0.80 11.32
CA TYR A 266 11.24 -0.06 10.24
C TYR A 266 10.21 0.58 9.29
N GLY A 267 10.21 1.93 9.15
CA GLY A 267 9.43 2.62 8.13
C GLY A 267 7.93 2.64 8.37
N VAL A 268 7.18 2.61 7.27
CA VAL A 268 5.72 2.49 7.29
C VAL A 268 5.36 1.02 7.48
N GLN A 269 4.83 0.72 8.66
CA GLN A 269 4.43 -0.64 9.02
C GLN A 269 3.08 -1.01 8.40
N ASN A 270 2.12 -0.08 8.43
CA ASN A 270 0.84 -0.23 7.74
C ASN A 270 0.55 1.00 6.89
N LEU A 271 0.14 0.75 5.68
CA LEU A 271 -0.30 1.74 4.71
C LEU A 271 -1.77 1.49 4.38
N SER A 272 -2.58 2.55 4.32
CA SER A 272 -3.99 2.39 4.01
C SER A 272 -4.52 3.62 3.28
N TYR A 273 -5.40 3.42 2.31
CA TYR A 273 -6.01 4.49 1.53
C TYR A 273 -7.52 4.51 1.71
N ASP A 274 -8.05 5.66 2.11
CA ASP A 274 -9.49 5.90 2.20
C ASP A 274 -10.01 6.61 0.94
N ASP A 275 -10.80 5.89 0.16
CA ASP A 275 -11.40 6.38 -1.09
C ASP A 275 -12.33 7.58 -0.87
N ASP A 276 -12.99 7.68 0.28
CA ASP A 276 -13.96 8.76 0.57
C ASP A 276 -13.24 10.09 0.81
N SER A 277 -12.23 10.09 1.63
CA SER A 277 -11.43 11.28 1.95
C SER A 277 -10.29 11.54 0.97
N ASN A 278 -9.87 10.55 0.19
CA ASN A 278 -8.66 10.54 -0.62
C ASN A 278 -7.38 10.72 0.21
N LEU A 279 -7.34 10.19 1.41
CA LEU A 279 -6.21 10.26 2.32
C LEU A 279 -5.46 8.93 2.40
N TRP A 280 -4.13 9.01 2.44
CA TRP A 280 -3.25 7.89 2.74
C TRP A 280 -2.82 7.96 4.20
N TYR A 281 -2.98 6.87 4.94
CA TYR A 281 -2.61 6.73 6.33
C TYR A 281 -1.37 5.86 6.44
N MET A 282 -0.35 6.36 7.14
CA MET A 282 0.92 5.66 7.37
C MET A 282 1.10 5.42 8.86
N GLY A 283 0.82 4.21 9.31
CA GLY A 283 1.12 3.73 10.67
C GLY A 283 2.60 3.36 10.77
N VAL A 284 3.31 3.95 11.74
CA VAL A 284 4.75 3.77 11.88
C VAL A 284 5.16 3.49 13.32
N TYR A 285 6.20 2.68 13.52
CA TYR A 285 6.88 2.68 14.80
C TYR A 285 7.67 3.96 14.99
N ARG A 286 7.58 4.51 16.19
CA ARG A 286 8.17 5.80 16.55
C ARG A 286 9.66 5.88 16.22
N GLY A 287 10.06 6.97 15.57
CA GLY A 287 11.45 7.36 15.36
C GLY A 287 12.17 7.75 16.66
N SER A 288 13.40 8.23 16.54
CA SER A 288 14.22 8.56 17.70
C SER A 288 15.16 9.75 17.53
N LYS A 289 15.19 10.39 16.37
CA LYS A 289 15.99 11.60 16.17
C LYS A 289 15.37 12.77 16.97
N PRO A 290 16.16 13.44 17.85
CA PRO A 290 15.61 14.47 18.76
C PRO A 290 15.12 15.73 18.05
N GLU A 291 15.58 15.99 16.85
CA GLU A 291 15.16 17.12 16.01
C GLU A 291 13.79 16.95 15.37
N TYR A 292 13.22 15.75 15.37
CA TYR A 292 11.93 15.43 14.77
C TYR A 292 10.85 15.14 15.83
N PRO A 293 9.55 15.30 15.48
CA PRO A 293 8.46 15.07 16.43
C PRO A 293 8.22 13.57 16.71
N ASN A 294 8.74 12.67 15.86
CA ASN A 294 8.64 11.23 16.02
C ASN A 294 7.19 10.74 16.29
N ARG A 295 6.26 11.10 15.41
CA ARG A 295 4.84 10.67 15.51
C ARG A 295 4.69 9.18 15.20
N THR A 296 3.50 8.64 15.50
CA THR A 296 3.15 7.23 15.22
C THR A 296 2.14 7.08 14.09
N LEU A 297 1.54 8.18 13.64
CA LEU A 297 0.68 8.23 12.48
C LEU A 297 1.00 9.48 11.65
N TYR A 298 1.22 9.27 10.36
CA TYR A 298 1.32 10.34 9.37
C TYR A 298 0.24 10.17 8.31
N VAL A 299 -0.27 11.26 7.78
CA VAL A 299 -1.32 11.25 6.75
C VAL A 299 -0.91 12.12 5.59
N VAL A 300 -1.19 11.65 4.38
CA VAL A 300 -0.90 12.33 3.12
C VAL A 300 -2.20 12.58 2.35
N ASP A 301 -2.37 13.76 1.80
CA ASP A 301 -3.47 14.05 0.87
C ASP A 301 -3.16 13.43 -0.51
N GLY A 302 -3.87 12.37 -0.89
CA GLY A 302 -3.70 11.67 -2.16
C GLY A 302 -3.99 12.56 -3.38
N THR A 303 -4.73 13.68 -3.21
CA THR A 303 -4.99 14.65 -4.27
C THR A 303 -3.84 15.65 -4.49
N ALA A 304 -2.89 15.71 -3.55
CA ALA A 304 -1.71 16.57 -3.66
C ALA A 304 -0.77 16.06 -4.77
N ALA A 305 -0.48 16.92 -5.75
CA ALA A 305 0.43 16.56 -6.81
C ALA A 305 1.88 16.46 -6.29
N PRO A 306 2.60 15.36 -6.56
CA PRO A 306 4.01 15.24 -6.22
C PRO A 306 4.83 16.36 -6.85
N GLN A 307 5.86 16.80 -6.16
CA GLN A 307 6.76 17.83 -6.63
C GLN A 307 8.17 17.26 -6.78
N GLU A 308 8.82 17.48 -7.92
CA GLU A 308 10.23 17.14 -8.08
C GLU A 308 11.08 18.07 -7.19
N GLN A 309 11.72 17.52 -6.18
CA GLN A 309 12.54 18.24 -5.21
C GLN A 309 13.84 17.49 -4.94
N ILE A 310 14.81 18.19 -4.36
CA ILE A 310 16.01 17.54 -3.83
C ILE A 310 15.60 16.73 -2.60
N ILE A 311 15.97 15.46 -2.58
CA ILE A 311 15.82 14.61 -1.40
C ILE A 311 16.96 14.98 -0.44
N GLU A 312 16.61 15.60 0.67
CA GLU A 312 17.59 16.03 1.66
C GLU A 312 18.23 14.83 2.35
N GLY A 313 19.47 15.02 2.78
CA GLY A 313 20.21 14.01 3.54
C GLY A 313 20.99 13.01 2.69
N GLN A 314 20.76 12.95 1.38
CA GLN A 314 21.50 12.05 0.48
C GLN A 314 22.97 12.50 0.34
N SER A 315 23.89 11.52 0.23
CA SER A 315 25.32 11.77 0.06
C SER A 315 25.68 12.46 -1.26
N THR A 316 24.84 12.27 -2.27
CA THR A 316 24.89 12.95 -3.57
C THR A 316 23.59 13.73 -3.77
N LYS A 317 23.66 14.81 -4.59
CA LYS A 317 22.45 15.55 -4.93
C LYS A 317 21.53 14.65 -5.77
N GLU A 318 20.41 14.28 -5.19
CA GLU A 318 19.38 13.45 -5.80
C GLU A 318 18.04 14.19 -5.78
N THR A 319 17.25 14.08 -6.85
CA THR A 319 15.88 14.60 -6.92
C THR A 319 14.90 13.45 -6.96
N GLY A 320 13.73 13.64 -6.37
CA GLY A 320 12.64 12.67 -6.39
C GLY A 320 11.29 13.34 -6.27
N LEU A 321 10.23 12.56 -6.39
CA LEU A 321 8.85 13.01 -6.26
C LEU A 321 8.48 13.11 -4.77
N VAL A 322 8.51 14.32 -4.23
CA VAL A 322 8.15 14.56 -2.82
C VAL A 322 6.66 14.86 -2.72
N VAL A 323 5.99 14.19 -1.80
CA VAL A 323 4.57 14.39 -1.47
C VAL A 323 4.46 15.00 -0.08
N PRO A 324 3.71 16.10 0.10
CA PRO A 324 3.60 16.77 1.39
C PRO A 324 2.67 16.01 2.33
N LEU A 325 2.97 16.08 3.63
CA LEU A 325 2.04 15.64 4.67
C LEU A 325 0.78 16.52 4.69
N LEU A 326 -0.34 15.92 5.06
CA LEU A 326 -1.57 16.65 5.36
C LEU A 326 -1.31 17.65 6.49
N GLN A 327 -1.58 18.93 6.24
CA GLN A 327 -1.30 20.03 7.19
C GLN A 327 -2.38 20.10 8.27
N GLN A 328 -2.57 19.01 9.01
CA GLN A 328 -3.50 18.88 10.12
C GLN A 328 -2.86 18.07 11.27
N GLY A 329 -3.53 18.03 12.41
CA GLY A 329 -3.04 17.36 13.60
C GLY A 329 -1.96 18.14 14.36
N LEU A 330 -1.02 17.43 14.96
CA LEU A 330 0.04 18.02 15.79
C LEU A 330 1.18 18.54 14.90
N HIS A 331 1.34 19.86 14.88
CA HIS A 331 2.39 20.52 14.10
C HIS A 331 3.69 20.67 14.92
N HIS A 332 4.82 20.36 14.30
CA HIS A 332 6.15 20.60 14.85
C HIS A 332 6.81 21.76 14.10
N GLU A 333 6.73 22.97 14.67
CA GLU A 333 7.19 24.23 14.06
C GLU A 333 8.64 24.16 13.52
N PRO A 334 9.64 23.55 14.22
CA PRO A 334 11.01 23.55 13.73
C PRO A 334 11.23 22.79 12.41
N THR A 335 10.45 21.75 12.15
CA THR A 335 10.59 20.90 10.94
C THR A 335 9.43 21.05 9.96
N GLY A 336 8.33 21.71 10.37
CA GLY A 336 7.11 21.78 9.55
C GLY A 336 6.33 20.47 9.45
N ILE A 337 6.69 19.44 10.21
CA ILE A 337 6.07 18.11 10.16
C ILE A 337 4.76 18.10 10.94
N TYR A 338 3.71 17.56 10.30
CA TYR A 338 2.40 17.27 10.87
C TYR A 338 2.22 15.78 11.09
N GLY A 339 1.37 15.38 12.03
CA GLY A 339 1.03 13.99 12.29
C GLY A 339 0.27 13.83 13.60
N TRP A 340 0.05 12.59 14.01
CA TRP A 340 -0.76 12.24 15.17
C TRP A 340 -0.07 11.21 16.07
N GLU A 341 -0.51 11.15 17.32
CA GLU A 341 -0.13 10.13 18.31
C GLU A 341 -1.22 9.07 18.35
N PHE A 342 -1.19 8.16 17.39
CA PHE A 342 -2.17 7.08 17.30
C PHE A 342 -1.48 5.79 16.84
N LYS A 343 -1.61 4.72 17.64
CA LYS A 343 -1.03 3.41 17.30
C LYS A 343 -1.85 2.78 16.17
N SER A 344 -1.25 2.61 15.01
CA SER A 344 -1.84 2.01 13.81
C SER A 344 -0.80 1.23 13.01
N ASP A 345 0.19 0.72 13.71
CA ASP A 345 1.40 0.09 13.17
C ASP A 345 1.31 -1.44 13.08
N VAL A 346 0.13 -2.01 13.34
CA VAL A 346 -0.15 -3.45 13.27
C VAL A 346 -1.50 -3.76 12.60
N GLY A 347 -2.09 -2.80 11.93
CA GLY A 347 -3.33 -2.91 11.17
C GLY A 347 -4.17 -1.65 11.27
N ILE A 348 -4.47 -1.04 10.12
CA ILE A 348 -5.44 0.06 9.97
C ILE A 348 -6.11 -0.08 8.62
N GLU A 349 -7.45 -0.17 8.59
CA GLU A 349 -8.21 -0.40 7.37
C GLU A 349 -9.49 0.44 7.35
N PRO A 350 -9.72 1.30 6.32
CA PRO A 350 -10.95 2.03 6.15
C PRO A 350 -12.08 1.10 5.71
N ILE A 351 -13.29 1.39 6.18
CA ILE A 351 -14.53 0.70 5.80
C ILE A 351 -15.62 1.70 5.35
N GLY A 352 -15.18 2.86 4.84
CA GLY A 352 -16.05 3.91 4.33
C GLY A 352 -16.61 4.86 5.38
N ASP A 353 -17.16 5.98 4.92
CA ASP A 353 -17.79 7.03 5.75
C ASP A 353 -16.88 7.57 6.89
N GLY A 354 -15.55 7.45 6.72
CA GLY A 354 -14.55 7.86 7.71
C GLY A 354 -14.44 6.90 8.91
N TYR A 355 -14.90 5.67 8.78
CA TYR A 355 -14.73 4.62 9.79
C TYR A 355 -13.60 3.68 9.42
N PHE A 356 -12.93 3.17 10.46
CA PHE A 356 -11.75 2.32 10.33
C PHE A 356 -11.77 1.20 11.36
N TYR A 357 -11.34 0.02 10.97
CA TYR A 357 -10.82 -0.95 11.92
C TYR A 357 -9.34 -0.73 12.16
N VAL A 358 -8.96 -0.76 13.44
CA VAL A 358 -7.55 -0.62 13.84
C VAL A 358 -7.21 -1.76 14.81
N ALA A 359 -6.19 -2.51 14.46
CA ALA A 359 -5.74 -3.64 15.27
C ALA A 359 -5.09 -3.18 16.58
N ARG A 360 -5.37 -3.95 17.64
CA ARG A 360 -4.80 -3.82 18.97
C ARG A 360 -4.22 -5.17 19.34
N ASP A 361 -2.92 -5.30 19.27
CA ASP A 361 -2.17 -6.50 19.59
C ASP A 361 -2.07 -6.73 21.10
N PHE A 362 -2.07 -7.98 21.48
CA PHE A 362 -1.84 -8.39 22.86
C PHE A 362 -1.34 -9.83 22.94
N ASP A 363 -0.63 -10.14 24.04
CA ASP A 363 -0.23 -11.52 24.38
C ASP A 363 -1.41 -12.24 25.07
N ASP A 364 -1.88 -13.34 24.47
CA ASP A 364 -2.85 -14.23 25.11
C ASP A 364 -2.14 -15.37 25.82
N HIS A 365 -2.48 -15.59 27.08
CA HIS A 365 -1.94 -16.66 27.93
C HIS A 365 -2.99 -17.70 28.36
N SER A 366 -4.18 -17.66 27.77
CA SER A 366 -5.31 -18.53 28.15
C SER A 366 -5.04 -20.01 27.92
N SER A 367 -4.20 -20.36 26.93
CA SER A 367 -3.77 -21.73 26.61
C SER A 367 -2.69 -22.28 27.56
N GLY A 368 -2.13 -21.45 28.47
CA GLY A 368 -1.05 -21.81 29.37
C GLY A 368 0.36 -21.48 28.87
N HIS A 369 0.48 -20.94 27.67
CA HIS A 369 1.70 -20.34 27.10
C HIS A 369 1.32 -19.05 26.39
N LYS A 370 2.33 -18.27 25.95
CA LYS A 370 2.11 -17.05 25.21
C LYS A 370 1.67 -17.38 23.80
N GLN A 371 0.58 -16.77 23.34
CA GLN A 371 0.13 -16.73 21.95
C GLN A 371 -0.03 -15.27 21.52
N GLU A 372 0.18 -14.99 20.26
CA GLU A 372 -0.06 -13.67 19.68
C GLU A 372 -1.53 -13.55 19.29
N ALA A 373 -2.13 -12.42 19.59
CA ALA A 373 -3.54 -12.13 19.30
C ALA A 373 -3.76 -10.65 19.00
N ALA A 374 -4.89 -10.34 18.38
CA ALA A 374 -5.33 -8.97 18.20
C ALA A 374 -6.85 -8.86 18.26
N THR A 375 -7.31 -7.69 18.68
CA THR A 375 -8.69 -7.26 18.52
C THR A 375 -8.71 -6.05 17.60
N LEU A 376 -9.42 -6.14 16.49
CA LEU A 376 -9.73 -4.99 15.65
C LEU A 376 -10.81 -4.18 16.33
N VAL A 377 -10.56 -2.89 16.50
CA VAL A 377 -11.48 -1.97 17.17
C VAL A 377 -11.96 -0.93 16.19
N LEU A 378 -13.26 -0.66 16.20
CA LEU A 378 -13.87 0.33 15.31
C LEU A 378 -13.60 1.75 15.81
N TYR A 379 -13.04 2.58 14.92
CA TYR A 379 -12.76 3.99 15.13
C TYR A 379 -13.40 4.84 14.04
N ARG A 380 -13.55 6.13 14.33
CA ARG A 380 -13.92 7.15 13.38
C ARG A 380 -12.77 8.14 13.23
N TRP A 381 -12.38 8.43 12.01
CA TRP A 381 -11.44 9.50 11.69
C TRP A 381 -12.10 10.87 11.86
N THR A 382 -11.45 11.76 12.61
CA THR A 382 -11.88 13.14 12.80
C THR A 382 -10.81 14.12 12.35
N GLY A 383 -9.56 13.68 12.28
CA GLY A 383 -8.40 14.55 12.06
C GLY A 383 -8.09 15.48 13.24
N GLU A 384 -8.94 15.50 14.28
CA GLU A 384 -8.85 16.42 15.38
C GLU A 384 -8.07 15.86 16.58
N GLY A 385 -7.62 16.74 17.44
CA GLY A 385 -6.90 16.39 18.67
C GLY A 385 -5.55 15.73 18.41
N ALA A 386 -5.02 15.07 19.44
CA ALA A 386 -3.71 14.44 19.34
C ALA A 386 -3.74 13.11 18.61
N SER A 387 -4.85 12.36 18.67
CA SER A 387 -4.98 11.03 18.07
C SER A 387 -5.50 11.05 16.63
N GLY A 388 -6.32 12.04 16.24
CA GLY A 388 -7.03 12.07 14.97
C GLY A 388 -8.19 11.08 14.88
N PHE A 389 -8.28 10.12 15.79
CA PHE A 389 -9.30 9.09 15.81
C PHE A 389 -10.10 9.09 17.11
N GLU A 390 -11.37 8.76 17.01
CA GLU A 390 -12.27 8.54 18.14
C GLU A 390 -12.79 7.09 18.12
N LYS A 391 -12.71 6.41 19.24
CA LYS A 391 -13.27 5.05 19.37
C LYS A 391 -14.79 5.12 19.27
N VAL A 392 -15.38 4.29 18.41
CA VAL A 392 -16.83 4.18 18.31
C VAL A 392 -17.40 3.45 19.53
N VAL A 393 -18.43 4.01 20.12
CA VAL A 393 -19.19 3.42 21.23
C VAL A 393 -20.68 3.44 20.86
N ARG A 394 -21.41 2.38 21.16
CA ARG A 394 -22.85 2.24 20.93
C ARG A 394 -23.55 1.83 22.19
#